data_2131a2db8bc7eb27215c3c67b3de7d75
#
_entry.id   2131a2db8bc7eb27215c3c67b3de7d75
#
_cell.length_a   1.000
_cell.length_b   1.000
_cell.length_c   1.000
_cell.angle_alpha   90.00
_cell.angle_beta   90.00
_cell.angle_gamma   90.00
#
_symmetry.space_group_name_H-M   'P 1'
#
loop_
_entity.id
_entity.type
_entity.pdbx_description
1 polymer ?
#
loop_
_entity_poly.entity_id
_entity_poly.type
_entity_poly.pdbx_seq_one_letter_code
_entity_poly.pdbx_strand_id
1 'polypeptide(L)'
;PYEVEIISDYEAIICGEDQTVYSEIIEEFRFYTPHITRFYSRDGQIVKEYPRAQLLTLCLDQIQPSQFFVDEDKIAAVSSFIHKPQDIIIQVLPNEDRFISLDGHTRLYYAVMKGWECVRAVVESSDNWVYKFVTEAQKRGIYTPKEMALVSHDEYEEKWNRFCDDFFAGDGVE
;
A
#
# COMPACT_ATOMS: atom_id res chain seq x y z
N PRO A 1 23.22 13.44 3.67
CA PRO A 1 22.19 12.55 3.08
C PRO A 1 22.01 11.28 3.88
N TYR A 2 20.82 10.71 3.79
CA TYR A 2 20.47 9.49 4.50
C TYR A 2 20.14 8.42 3.47
N GLU A 3 20.50 7.16 3.81
CA GLU A 3 20.23 6.03 2.96
C GLU A 3 19.61 4.89 3.78
N VAL A 4 18.65 4.20 3.19
CA VAL A 4 18.09 2.97 3.74
C VAL A 4 18.26 1.88 2.67
N GLU A 5 18.99 0.84 3.03
CA GLU A 5 19.27 -0.28 2.12
C GLU A 5 18.58 -1.54 2.62
N ILE A 6 17.68 -2.10 1.80
CA ILE A 6 17.00 -3.35 2.12
C ILE A 6 18.00 -4.49 1.92
N ILE A 7 18.19 -5.32 2.96
CA ILE A 7 19.13 -6.44 2.94
C ILE A 7 18.45 -7.80 2.97
N SER A 8 17.16 -7.85 3.30
CA SER A 8 16.37 -9.09 3.29
C SER A 8 14.90 -8.71 3.20
N ASP A 9 14.00 -9.72 3.22
CA ASP A 9 12.56 -9.47 3.19
C ASP A 9 12.05 -8.72 4.43
N TYR A 10 12.82 -8.67 5.50
CA TYR A 10 12.36 -8.07 6.76
C TYR A 10 13.34 -7.07 7.34
N GLU A 11 14.50 -6.86 6.73
CA GLU A 11 15.60 -6.12 7.34
C GLU A 11 16.19 -5.08 6.40
N ALA A 12 16.66 -3.97 6.99
CA ALA A 12 17.35 -2.91 6.26
C ALA A 12 18.44 -2.29 7.11
N ILE A 13 19.39 -1.63 6.46
CA ILE A 13 20.43 -0.85 7.11
C ILE A 13 20.12 0.63 6.86
N ILE A 14 20.19 1.45 7.91
CA ILE A 14 20.05 2.90 7.81
C ILE A 14 21.38 3.57 8.15
N CYS A 15 21.75 4.57 7.38
CA CYS A 15 22.95 5.36 7.64
C CYS A 15 22.75 6.82 7.27
N GLY A 16 23.51 7.70 7.92
CA GLY A 16 23.45 9.14 7.72
C GLY A 16 24.19 9.87 8.84
N GLU A 17 24.21 11.19 8.77
CA GLU A 17 25.04 12.00 9.67
C GLU A 17 24.47 12.10 11.09
N ASP A 18 23.16 12.07 11.25
CA ASP A 18 22.50 12.34 12.53
C ASP A 18 21.55 11.22 12.91
N GLN A 19 21.97 10.39 13.85
CA GLN A 19 21.18 9.22 14.28
C GLN A 19 19.89 9.62 15.00
N THR A 20 19.77 10.86 15.48
CA THR A 20 18.57 11.29 16.20
C THR A 20 17.34 11.38 15.30
N VAL A 21 17.53 11.47 13.97
CA VAL A 21 16.42 11.53 13.02
C VAL A 21 16.11 10.16 12.39
N TYR A 22 16.86 9.12 12.73
CA TYR A 22 16.65 7.79 12.14
C TYR A 22 15.23 7.29 12.35
N SER A 23 14.65 7.53 13.52
CA SER A 23 13.30 7.05 13.81
C SER A 23 12.26 7.63 12.86
N GLU A 24 12.37 8.93 12.56
CA GLU A 24 11.45 9.59 11.62
C GLU A 24 11.62 9.07 10.20
N ILE A 25 12.88 8.88 9.79
CA ILE A 25 13.18 8.35 8.45
C ILE A 25 12.62 6.94 8.29
N ILE A 26 12.78 6.11 9.32
CA ILE A 26 12.27 4.74 9.33
C ILE A 26 10.75 4.72 9.23
N GLU A 27 10.04 5.60 9.96
CA GLU A 27 8.58 5.67 9.89
C GLU A 27 8.11 6.04 8.49
N GLU A 28 8.76 7.00 7.84
CA GLU A 28 8.42 7.37 6.47
C GLU A 28 8.72 6.24 5.49
N PHE A 29 9.87 5.59 5.66
CA PHE A 29 10.28 4.48 4.81
C PHE A 29 9.29 3.33 4.90
N ARG A 30 8.82 3.00 6.11
CA ARG A 30 7.90 1.90 6.34
C ARG A 30 6.50 2.15 5.79
N PHE A 31 6.17 3.40 5.48
CA PHE A 31 4.89 3.68 4.82
C PHE A 31 4.79 2.90 3.49
N TYR A 32 5.91 2.79 2.77
CA TYR A 32 5.96 2.06 1.50
C TYR A 32 6.52 0.65 1.63
N THR A 33 7.14 0.33 2.76
CA THR A 33 7.80 -0.96 2.99
C THR A 33 7.41 -1.53 4.34
N PRO A 34 6.09 -1.76 4.58
CA PRO A 34 5.63 -2.18 5.91
C PRO A 34 6.14 -3.55 6.34
N HIS A 35 6.68 -4.33 5.42
CA HIS A 35 7.27 -5.64 5.70
C HIS A 35 8.67 -5.54 6.31
N ILE A 36 9.34 -4.39 6.17
CA ILE A 36 10.66 -4.18 6.78
C ILE A 36 10.45 -3.82 8.24
N THR A 37 10.89 -4.70 9.13
CA THR A 37 10.58 -4.59 10.56
C THR A 37 11.82 -4.48 11.44
N ARG A 38 13.02 -4.68 10.88
CA ARG A 38 14.26 -4.54 11.65
C ARG A 38 15.25 -3.67 10.91
N PHE A 39 15.74 -2.64 11.60
CA PHE A 39 16.67 -1.67 11.03
C PHE A 39 17.97 -1.66 11.82
N TYR A 40 19.07 -1.79 11.11
CA TYR A 40 20.42 -1.77 11.69
C TYR A 40 21.14 -0.50 11.29
N SER A 41 22.02 -0.03 12.17
CA SER A 41 23.04 0.95 11.77
C SER A 41 24.14 0.26 10.96
N ARG A 42 25.01 1.06 10.37
CA ARG A 42 26.10 0.52 9.53
C ARG A 42 27.04 -0.38 10.34
N ASP A 43 27.20 -0.12 11.65
CA ASP A 43 28.05 -0.94 12.53
C ASP A 43 27.34 -2.17 13.08
N GLY A 44 26.14 -2.47 12.62
CA GLY A 44 25.42 -3.69 12.95
C GLY A 44 24.56 -3.64 14.21
N GLN A 45 24.39 -2.48 14.81
CA GLN A 45 23.52 -2.33 15.97
C GLN A 45 22.07 -2.17 15.55
N ILE A 46 21.15 -2.73 16.33
CA ILE A 46 19.71 -2.58 16.06
C ILE A 46 19.30 -1.15 16.42
N VAL A 47 18.81 -0.41 15.43
CA VAL A 47 18.31 0.97 15.60
C VAL A 47 16.83 0.93 15.99
N LYS A 48 16.05 0.10 15.32
CA LYS A 48 14.60 0.02 15.53
C LYS A 48 14.10 -1.35 15.13
N GLU A 49 13.14 -1.86 15.89
CA GLU A 49 12.53 -3.15 15.61
C GLU A 49 11.03 -3.07 15.86
N TYR A 50 10.25 -3.70 14.99
CA TYR A 50 8.79 -3.78 15.04
C TYR A 50 8.38 -5.24 15.06
N PRO A 51 7.15 -5.57 15.47
CA PRO A 51 6.66 -6.93 15.33
C PRO A 51 6.73 -7.38 13.86
N ARG A 52 7.16 -8.61 13.66
CA ARG A 52 7.32 -9.14 12.30
C ARG A 52 5.97 -9.26 11.61
N ALA A 53 5.89 -8.71 10.40
CA ALA A 53 4.68 -8.76 9.60
C ALA A 53 4.58 -10.10 8.87
N GLN A 54 3.33 -10.55 8.63
CA GLN A 54 3.09 -11.72 7.78
C GLN A 54 3.11 -11.27 6.32
N LEU A 55 4.07 -11.77 5.56
CA LEU A 55 4.26 -11.44 4.14
C LEU A 55 3.66 -12.55 3.29
N LEU A 56 2.75 -12.19 2.41
CA LEU A 56 2.02 -13.12 1.55
C LEU A 56 2.27 -12.81 0.08
N THR A 57 2.09 -13.83 -0.78
CA THR A 57 1.95 -13.62 -2.22
C THR A 57 0.49 -13.89 -2.57
N LEU A 58 -0.16 -12.93 -3.20
CA LEU A 58 -1.59 -13.01 -3.52
C LEU A 58 -1.79 -12.83 -5.02
N CYS A 59 -2.72 -13.60 -5.59
CA CYS A 59 -3.22 -13.32 -6.93
C CYS A 59 -4.14 -12.11 -6.89
N LEU A 60 -4.18 -11.32 -7.95
CA LEU A 60 -5.03 -10.13 -8.00
C LEU A 60 -6.50 -10.48 -7.78
N ASP A 61 -6.95 -11.64 -8.25
CA ASP A 61 -8.34 -12.08 -8.08
C ASP A 61 -8.72 -12.34 -6.62
N GLN A 62 -7.73 -12.47 -5.72
CA GLN A 62 -7.98 -12.64 -4.30
C GLN A 62 -8.14 -11.31 -3.56
N ILE A 63 -7.96 -10.18 -4.25
CA ILE A 63 -7.89 -8.86 -3.63
C ILE A 63 -9.13 -8.05 -3.99
N GLN A 64 -9.89 -7.65 -2.95
CA GLN A 64 -11.04 -6.76 -3.07
C GLN A 64 -10.58 -5.33 -2.82
N PRO A 65 -10.65 -4.44 -3.82
CA PRO A 65 -10.31 -3.04 -3.59
C PRO A 65 -11.26 -2.33 -2.64
N SER A 66 -10.73 -1.39 -1.90
CA SER A 66 -11.50 -0.42 -1.11
C SER A 66 -11.43 0.98 -1.71
N GLN A 67 -10.96 1.09 -2.95
CA GLN A 67 -10.85 2.31 -3.73
C GLN A 67 -11.40 2.05 -5.13
N PHE A 68 -11.93 3.08 -5.81
CA PHE A 68 -12.65 2.88 -7.06
C PHE A 68 -11.91 3.45 -8.27
N PHE A 69 -11.14 4.51 -8.06
CA PHE A 69 -10.46 5.23 -9.14
C PHE A 69 -8.98 5.29 -8.87
N VAL A 70 -8.20 5.35 -9.94
CA VAL A 70 -6.73 5.46 -9.88
C VAL A 70 -6.33 6.67 -10.70
N ASP A 71 -5.42 7.47 -10.16
CA ASP A 71 -4.92 8.69 -10.76
C ASP A 71 -3.80 8.36 -11.75
N GLU A 72 -3.95 8.76 -13.01
CA GLU A 72 -2.94 8.47 -14.03
C GLU A 72 -1.59 9.13 -13.74
N ASP A 73 -1.58 10.26 -13.02
CA ASP A 73 -0.32 10.90 -12.61
C ASP A 73 0.42 10.05 -11.58
N LYS A 74 -0.33 9.41 -10.67
CA LYS A 74 0.27 8.50 -9.69
C LYS A 74 0.81 7.24 -10.35
N ILE A 75 0.16 6.76 -11.41
CA ILE A 75 0.66 5.62 -12.20
C ILE A 75 2.02 5.96 -12.80
N ALA A 76 2.18 7.16 -13.36
CA ALA A 76 3.45 7.59 -13.92
C ALA A 76 4.55 7.61 -12.86
N ALA A 77 4.24 8.08 -11.65
CA ALA A 77 5.20 8.09 -10.54
C ALA A 77 5.59 6.66 -10.12
N VAL A 78 4.61 5.76 -10.01
CA VAL A 78 4.85 4.36 -9.63
C VAL A 78 5.76 3.66 -10.64
N SER A 79 5.57 3.94 -11.93
CA SER A 79 6.35 3.29 -12.99
C SER A 79 7.85 3.56 -12.88
N SER A 80 8.26 4.58 -12.15
CA SER A 80 9.68 4.93 -12.00
C SER A 80 10.41 4.01 -11.04
N PHE A 81 9.71 3.31 -10.13
CA PHE A 81 10.37 2.48 -9.13
C PHE A 81 9.83 1.04 -9.03
N ILE A 82 8.72 0.72 -9.69
CA ILE A 82 8.17 -0.64 -9.73
C ILE A 82 8.57 -1.28 -11.05
N HIS A 83 9.43 -2.28 -11.01
CA HIS A 83 9.98 -2.92 -12.22
C HIS A 83 9.59 -4.38 -12.38
N LYS A 84 9.15 -5.03 -11.31
CA LYS A 84 8.75 -6.44 -11.30
C LYS A 84 7.65 -6.65 -10.26
N PRO A 85 6.88 -7.75 -10.34
CA PRO A 85 5.78 -7.99 -9.39
C PRO A 85 6.22 -7.98 -7.93
N GLN A 86 7.43 -8.47 -7.65
CA GLN A 86 7.97 -8.53 -6.29
C GLN A 86 8.20 -7.16 -5.67
N ASP A 87 8.28 -6.11 -6.50
CA ASP A 87 8.43 -4.74 -6.00
C ASP A 87 7.13 -4.17 -5.42
N ILE A 88 5.99 -4.83 -5.67
CA ILE A 88 4.70 -4.38 -5.16
C ILE A 88 4.42 -5.08 -3.84
N ILE A 89 4.27 -4.29 -2.78
CA ILE A 89 3.87 -4.78 -1.46
C ILE A 89 2.78 -3.85 -0.96
N ILE A 90 1.61 -4.42 -0.66
CA ILE A 90 0.44 -3.66 -0.22
C ILE A 90 -0.04 -4.15 1.15
N GLN A 91 -0.79 -3.31 1.85
CA GLN A 91 -1.43 -3.70 3.10
C GLN A 91 -2.80 -4.29 2.80
N VAL A 92 -3.09 -5.44 3.39
CA VAL A 92 -4.36 -6.13 3.20
C VAL A 92 -4.96 -6.57 4.52
N LEU A 93 -6.28 -6.63 4.56
CA LEU A 93 -7.06 -7.14 5.68
C LEU A 93 -7.73 -8.45 5.24
N PRO A 94 -7.48 -9.58 5.92
CA PRO A 94 -8.20 -10.81 5.59
C PRO A 94 -9.69 -10.63 5.78
N ASN A 95 -10.49 -11.13 4.84
CA ASN A 95 -11.93 -11.05 4.88
C ASN A 95 -12.52 -12.30 4.23
N GLU A 96 -12.99 -13.25 5.05
CA GLU A 96 -13.48 -14.55 4.61
C GLU A 96 -12.37 -15.27 3.83
N ASP A 97 -12.61 -15.65 2.58
CA ASP A 97 -11.63 -16.36 1.74
C ASP A 97 -10.81 -15.41 0.83
N ARG A 98 -10.97 -14.10 1.01
CA ARG A 98 -10.29 -13.10 0.20
C ARG A 98 -9.59 -12.09 1.10
N PHE A 99 -9.05 -11.03 0.49
CA PHE A 99 -8.33 -9.97 1.18
C PHE A 99 -8.82 -8.62 0.69
N ILE A 100 -9.00 -7.68 1.61
CA ILE A 100 -9.33 -6.30 1.26
C ILE A 100 -8.03 -5.52 1.17
N SER A 101 -7.79 -4.83 0.06
CA SER A 101 -6.64 -3.93 -0.04
C SER A 101 -6.96 -2.65 0.73
N LEU A 102 -6.08 -2.32 1.68
CA LEU A 102 -6.22 -1.13 2.52
C LEU A 102 -5.54 0.08 1.90
N ASP A 103 -4.46 -0.18 1.15
CA ASP A 103 -3.66 0.85 0.49
C ASP A 103 -2.94 0.23 -0.70
N GLY A 104 -2.26 1.06 -1.49
CA GLY A 104 -1.48 0.60 -2.63
C GLY A 104 -2.30 0.37 -3.89
N HIS A 105 -3.46 1.00 -4.01
CA HIS A 105 -4.34 0.78 -5.16
C HIS A 105 -3.72 1.23 -6.49
N THR A 106 -2.90 2.27 -6.48
CA THR A 106 -2.15 2.68 -7.66
C THR A 106 -1.19 1.57 -8.10
N ARG A 107 -0.46 0.99 -7.15
CA ARG A 107 0.46 -0.12 -7.42
C ARG A 107 -0.28 -1.35 -7.93
N LEU A 108 -1.45 -1.65 -7.36
CA LEU A 108 -2.30 -2.75 -7.84
C LEU A 108 -2.75 -2.53 -9.28
N TYR A 109 -3.20 -1.34 -9.60
CA TYR A 109 -3.62 -1.05 -10.97
C TYR A 109 -2.44 -1.12 -11.93
N TYR A 110 -1.26 -0.69 -11.50
CA TYR A 110 -0.05 -0.82 -12.30
C TYR A 110 0.24 -2.29 -12.61
N ALA A 111 0.05 -3.19 -11.64
CA ALA A 111 0.20 -4.63 -11.88
C ALA A 111 -0.78 -5.11 -12.95
N VAL A 112 -2.03 -4.63 -12.91
CA VAL A 112 -3.02 -4.95 -13.95
C VAL A 112 -2.51 -4.50 -15.32
N MET A 113 -2.03 -3.27 -15.42
CA MET A 113 -1.52 -2.73 -16.69
C MET A 113 -0.36 -3.52 -17.25
N LYS A 114 0.50 -4.04 -16.38
CA LYS A 114 1.67 -4.81 -16.77
C LYS A 114 1.34 -6.28 -17.09
N GLY A 115 0.12 -6.71 -16.83
CA GLY A 115 -0.28 -8.09 -17.00
C GLY A 115 0.27 -9.03 -15.94
N TRP A 116 0.68 -8.51 -14.80
CA TRP A 116 1.15 -9.32 -13.68
C TRP A 116 -0.05 -9.90 -12.94
N GLU A 117 0.05 -11.15 -12.53
CA GLU A 117 -1.07 -11.85 -11.91
C GLU A 117 -1.00 -11.87 -10.38
N CYS A 118 0.19 -11.71 -9.81
CA CYS A 118 0.39 -11.79 -8.37
C CYS A 118 1.19 -10.61 -7.87
N VAL A 119 0.95 -10.25 -6.60
CA VAL A 119 1.69 -9.21 -5.88
C VAL A 119 1.96 -9.70 -4.47
N ARG A 120 2.87 -9.03 -3.75
CA ARG A 120 3.10 -9.35 -2.35
C ARG A 120 2.23 -8.44 -1.47
N ALA A 121 1.94 -8.93 -0.27
CA ALA A 121 1.06 -8.21 0.65
C ALA A 121 1.47 -8.47 2.10
N VAL A 122 1.19 -7.48 2.95
CA VAL A 122 1.37 -7.57 4.40
C VAL A 122 0.00 -7.51 5.05
N VAL A 123 -0.26 -8.42 5.99
CA VAL A 123 -1.54 -8.43 6.71
C VAL A 123 -1.53 -7.32 7.76
N GLU A 124 -2.60 -6.52 7.75
CA GLU A 124 -2.80 -5.42 8.70
C GLU A 124 -4.23 -5.40 9.20
N SER A 125 -4.46 -4.72 10.32
CA SER A 125 -5.81 -4.47 10.81
C SER A 125 -6.33 -3.14 10.28
N SER A 126 -7.64 -2.93 10.35
CA SER A 126 -8.26 -1.69 9.92
C SER A 126 -9.52 -1.43 10.74
N ASP A 127 -9.96 -0.18 10.76
CA ASP A 127 -11.23 0.20 11.34
C ASP A 127 -12.40 -0.28 10.47
N ASN A 128 -13.59 -0.33 11.04
CA ASN A 128 -14.76 -0.90 10.37
C ASN A 128 -15.24 -0.10 9.17
N TRP A 129 -14.81 1.17 9.02
CA TRP A 129 -15.23 1.98 7.88
C TRP A 129 -14.83 1.35 6.54
N VAL A 130 -13.77 0.55 6.53
CA VAL A 130 -13.29 -0.08 5.27
C VAL A 130 -14.37 -0.96 4.64
N TYR A 131 -15.21 -1.60 5.44
CA TYR A 131 -16.28 -2.45 4.92
C TYR A 131 -17.34 -1.66 4.15
N LYS A 132 -17.55 -0.40 4.52
CA LYS A 132 -18.46 0.49 3.79
C LYS A 132 -17.89 0.84 2.41
N PHE A 133 -16.57 1.06 2.32
CA PHE A 133 -15.92 1.27 1.04
C PHE A 133 -15.99 0.02 0.16
N VAL A 134 -15.81 -1.16 0.74
CA VAL A 134 -15.95 -2.43 0.00
C VAL A 134 -17.36 -2.58 -0.54
N THR A 135 -18.38 -2.30 0.29
CA THR A 135 -19.77 -2.36 -0.15
C THR A 135 -20.00 -1.42 -1.33
N GLU A 136 -19.50 -0.20 -1.26
CA GLU A 136 -19.63 0.76 -2.34
C GLU A 136 -18.87 0.31 -3.60
N ALA A 137 -17.67 -0.25 -3.44
CA ALA A 137 -16.91 -0.79 -4.56
C ALA A 137 -17.69 -1.87 -5.29
N GLN A 138 -18.28 -2.80 -4.56
CA GLN A 138 -19.06 -3.89 -5.13
C GLN A 138 -20.32 -3.39 -5.84
N LYS A 139 -20.97 -2.36 -5.31
CA LYS A 139 -22.10 -1.71 -5.99
C LYS A 139 -21.68 -1.14 -7.34
N ARG A 140 -20.45 -0.73 -7.49
CA ARG A 140 -19.89 -0.20 -8.73
C ARG A 140 -19.32 -1.29 -9.63
N GLY A 141 -19.44 -2.56 -9.24
CA GLY A 141 -18.92 -3.68 -10.02
C GLY A 141 -17.43 -3.93 -9.83
N ILE A 142 -16.83 -3.38 -8.76
CA ILE A 142 -15.40 -3.53 -8.49
C ILE A 142 -15.21 -4.64 -7.47
N TYR A 143 -14.74 -5.79 -7.94
CA TYR A 143 -14.49 -6.97 -7.14
C TYR A 143 -13.02 -7.38 -7.14
N THR A 144 -12.25 -6.88 -8.10
CA THR A 144 -10.81 -7.11 -8.19
C THR A 144 -10.14 -5.81 -8.65
N PRO A 145 -8.81 -5.70 -8.57
CA PRO A 145 -8.10 -4.53 -9.08
C PRO A 145 -8.36 -4.25 -10.56
N LYS A 146 -8.75 -5.26 -11.32
CA LYS A 146 -9.00 -5.12 -12.76
C LYS A 146 -10.19 -4.22 -13.10
N GLU A 147 -11.13 -4.05 -12.17
CA GLU A 147 -12.33 -3.23 -12.42
C GLU A 147 -12.19 -1.79 -11.92
N MET A 148 -11.10 -1.43 -11.23
CA MET A 148 -10.87 -0.02 -10.89
C MET A 148 -10.71 0.80 -12.17
N ALA A 149 -11.08 2.08 -12.11
CA ALA A 149 -11.05 2.96 -13.27
C ALA A 149 -9.86 3.91 -13.21
N LEU A 150 -9.07 3.95 -14.29
CA LEU A 150 -7.99 4.92 -14.46
C LEU A 150 -8.59 6.23 -14.95
N VAL A 151 -8.32 7.33 -14.25
CA VAL A 151 -8.87 8.64 -14.56
C VAL A 151 -7.77 9.69 -14.54
N SER A 152 -8.06 10.88 -15.09
CA SER A 152 -7.14 12.01 -15.00
C SER A 152 -7.03 12.48 -13.56
N HIS A 153 -5.98 13.26 -13.27
CA HIS A 153 -5.79 13.81 -11.94
C HIS A 153 -7.00 14.65 -11.50
N ASP A 154 -7.54 15.49 -12.39
CA ASP A 154 -8.71 16.31 -12.07
C ASP A 154 -9.94 15.47 -11.75
N GLU A 155 -10.18 14.41 -12.51
CA GLU A 155 -11.28 13.49 -12.23
C GLU A 155 -11.05 12.73 -10.92
N TYR A 156 -9.81 12.37 -10.63
CA TYR A 156 -9.47 11.68 -9.39
C TYR A 156 -9.77 12.56 -8.17
N GLU A 157 -9.41 13.85 -8.23
CA GLU A 157 -9.72 14.80 -7.17
C GLU A 157 -11.22 14.91 -6.95
N GLU A 158 -11.99 14.99 -8.03
CA GLU A 158 -13.44 15.16 -7.96
C GLU A 158 -14.17 13.88 -7.58
N LYS A 159 -13.79 12.74 -8.14
CA LYS A 159 -14.52 11.48 -7.97
C LYS A 159 -14.06 10.65 -6.79
N TRP A 160 -12.80 10.75 -6.41
CA TRP A 160 -12.27 9.95 -5.31
C TRP A 160 -11.97 10.79 -4.08
N ASN A 161 -11.13 11.80 -4.18
CA ASN A 161 -10.75 12.58 -3.00
C ASN A 161 -11.98 13.28 -2.39
N ARG A 162 -12.84 13.83 -3.23
CA ARG A 162 -14.08 14.45 -2.75
C ARG A 162 -15.03 13.41 -2.14
N PHE A 163 -15.11 12.23 -2.75
CA PHE A 163 -15.92 11.16 -2.17
C PHE A 163 -15.44 10.79 -0.77
N CYS A 164 -14.11 10.66 -0.58
CA CYS A 164 -13.55 10.38 0.73
C CYS A 164 -13.83 11.49 1.72
N ASP A 165 -13.65 12.75 1.31
CA ASP A 165 -13.92 13.91 2.17
C ASP A 165 -15.36 13.92 2.61
N ASP A 166 -16.30 13.73 1.69
CA ASP A 166 -17.73 13.70 1.99
C ASP A 166 -18.08 12.52 2.90
N PHE A 167 -17.49 11.35 2.65
CA PHE A 167 -17.73 10.17 3.47
C PHE A 167 -17.31 10.42 4.92
N PHE A 168 -16.09 10.93 5.13
CA PHE A 168 -15.56 11.14 6.47
C PHE A 168 -16.14 12.38 7.15
N ALA A 169 -16.66 13.35 6.39
CA ALA A 169 -17.37 14.50 6.95
C ALA A 169 -18.80 14.17 7.36
N GLY A 170 -19.39 13.11 6.75
CA GLY A 170 -20.74 12.67 7.05
C GLY A 170 -20.79 11.72 8.24
N ASP A 171 -21.47 10.58 8.06
CA ASP A 171 -21.67 9.58 9.10
C ASP A 171 -20.82 8.33 8.90
N GLY A 172 -19.83 8.39 8.02
CA GLY A 172 -19.02 7.23 7.66
C GLY A 172 -18.01 6.82 8.72
N VAL A 173 -17.62 7.73 9.58
CA VAL A 173 -16.59 7.48 10.60
C VAL A 173 -17.26 7.20 11.93
N GLU A 174 -17.05 6.03 12.42
CA GLU A 174 -17.57 5.57 13.69
C GLU A 174 -16.46 4.96 14.54
#